data_53fa9e2994a0c78fd1b144a789f9db21
#
_entry.id   53fa9e2994a0c78fd1b144a789f9db21
#
_cell.length_a   1.000
_cell.length_b   1.000
_cell.length_c   1.000
_cell.angle_alpha   90.00
_cell.angle_beta   90.00
_cell.angle_gamma   90.00
#
_symmetry.space_group_name_H-M   'P 1'
#
loop_
_entity.id
_entity.type
_entity.pdbx_description
1 polymer ?
#
loop_
_entity_poly.entity_id
_entity_poly.type
_entity_poly.pdbx_seq_one_letter_code
_entity_poly.pdbx_strand_id
1 'polypeptide(L)'
;HGATPVVEYDGFEYDLAGKKFSELPEELQSAISQYRFSVQCLENYTMQEAESLFFNINSGVALSAVQKSKAKMGTDLIQFFSGLLEGMFFTQAIHITEAQARREDDLLMLLQSALLLDNRHDGLEYKTISAAYCLAYAESIKGSYTEEKREILREAVRFLDAAFPAKNKFLRKNNVPVVAVMARVAQEQGVTPDRFRGFINDFASQEHPAYDEASGSGNVKARSVQMRLRMMFLAFCGYFGLEAGAVGKPFADTVLLDEGTQAAEP
;
A
#
# COMPACT_ATOMS: atom_id res chain seq x y z
N HIS A 1 -1.92 -22.72 -2.63
CA HIS A 1 -0.99 -23.67 -3.26
C HIS A 1 -1.24 -23.62 -4.77
N GLY A 2 -0.36 -22.91 -5.52
CA GLY A 2 -0.34 -22.96 -6.98
C GLY A 2 0.14 -24.34 -7.43
N ALA A 3 -0.41 -24.84 -8.55
CA ALA A 3 0.10 -26.06 -9.17
C ALA A 3 1.59 -25.84 -9.48
N THR A 4 2.45 -26.74 -9.00
CA THR A 4 3.85 -26.73 -9.36
C THR A 4 3.91 -27.08 -10.86
N PRO A 5 4.59 -26.25 -11.68
CA PRO A 5 4.64 -26.54 -13.12
C PRO A 5 5.34 -27.86 -13.38
N VAL A 6 5.00 -28.51 -14.47
CA VAL A 6 5.78 -29.61 -15.02
C VAL A 6 7.20 -29.08 -15.28
N VAL A 7 8.21 -29.77 -14.75
CA VAL A 7 9.62 -29.40 -14.89
C VAL A 7 10.31 -30.38 -15.84
N GLU A 8 10.98 -29.86 -16.84
CA GLU A 8 11.84 -30.62 -17.70
C GLU A 8 13.28 -30.70 -17.10
N TYR A 9 13.77 -31.89 -16.87
CA TYR A 9 15.13 -32.13 -16.40
C TYR A 9 15.74 -33.33 -17.15
N ASP A 10 16.93 -33.14 -17.72
CA ASP A 10 17.66 -34.12 -18.50
C ASP A 10 16.82 -34.78 -19.63
N GLY A 11 15.94 -33.97 -20.28
CA GLY A 11 15.08 -34.41 -21.37
C GLY A 11 13.83 -35.18 -20.96
N PHE A 12 13.53 -35.24 -19.65
CA PHE A 12 12.31 -35.85 -19.10
C PHE A 12 11.42 -34.82 -18.45
N GLU A 13 10.11 -34.94 -18.64
CA GLU A 13 9.11 -34.12 -17.97
C GLU A 13 8.68 -34.76 -16.63
N TYR A 14 8.68 -33.96 -15.56
CA TYR A 14 8.31 -34.39 -14.22
C TYR A 14 7.15 -33.53 -13.71
N ASP A 15 6.02 -34.16 -13.39
CA ASP A 15 4.93 -33.48 -12.67
C ASP A 15 5.26 -33.48 -11.16
N LEU A 16 5.52 -32.29 -10.63
CA LEU A 16 5.89 -32.07 -9.23
C LEU A 16 4.71 -31.59 -8.37
N ALA A 17 3.49 -31.53 -8.94
CA ALA A 17 2.32 -31.00 -8.25
C ALA A 17 2.04 -31.77 -6.95
N GLY A 18 2.08 -31.06 -5.81
CA GLY A 18 1.78 -31.61 -4.49
C GLY A 18 2.82 -32.55 -3.90
N LYS A 19 3.95 -32.81 -4.59
CA LYS A 19 5.02 -33.70 -4.08
C LYS A 19 5.92 -32.96 -3.11
N LYS A 20 6.33 -33.66 -2.06
CA LYS A 20 7.41 -33.23 -1.15
C LYS A 20 8.76 -33.62 -1.72
N PHE A 21 9.84 -32.97 -1.25
CA PHE A 21 11.20 -33.28 -1.67
C PHE A 21 11.53 -34.79 -1.59
N SER A 22 11.12 -35.46 -0.50
CA SER A 22 11.34 -36.90 -0.30
C SER A 22 10.55 -37.80 -1.27
N GLU A 23 9.57 -37.25 -1.97
CA GLU A 23 8.69 -37.95 -2.93
C GLU A 23 9.14 -37.74 -4.39
N LEU A 24 10.18 -36.92 -4.59
CA LEU A 24 10.76 -36.66 -5.90
C LEU A 24 11.62 -37.84 -6.35
N PRO A 25 11.79 -38.07 -7.67
CA PRO A 25 12.79 -39.00 -8.19
C PRO A 25 14.19 -38.66 -7.68
N GLU A 26 15.00 -39.67 -7.50
CA GLU A 26 16.36 -39.54 -6.90
C GLU A 26 17.25 -38.57 -7.68
N GLU A 27 17.10 -38.52 -9.01
CA GLU A 27 17.81 -37.59 -9.88
C GLU A 27 17.47 -36.14 -9.57
N LEU A 28 16.19 -35.84 -9.36
CA LEU A 28 15.76 -34.50 -8.99
C LEU A 28 16.16 -34.14 -7.56
N GLN A 29 16.09 -35.09 -6.62
CA GLN A 29 16.57 -34.84 -5.25
C GLN A 29 18.09 -34.55 -5.28
N SER A 30 18.85 -35.26 -6.06
CA SER A 30 20.29 -35.05 -6.24
C SER A 30 20.59 -33.69 -6.88
N ALA A 31 19.86 -33.32 -7.93
CA ALA A 31 20.04 -32.04 -8.61
C ALA A 31 19.74 -30.88 -7.66
N ILE A 32 18.67 -30.97 -6.86
CA ILE A 32 18.31 -29.96 -5.87
C ILE A 32 19.34 -29.88 -4.74
N SER A 33 19.78 -31.04 -4.22
CA SER A 33 20.76 -31.13 -3.12
C SER A 33 22.15 -30.66 -3.51
N GLN A 34 22.53 -30.83 -4.77
CA GLN A 34 23.83 -30.42 -5.31
C GLN A 34 23.85 -29.00 -5.82
N TYR A 35 22.66 -28.31 -5.86
CA TYR A 35 22.60 -26.94 -6.28
C TYR A 35 23.36 -26.03 -5.31
N ARG A 36 24.34 -25.30 -5.85
CA ARG A 36 25.20 -24.42 -5.06
C ARG A 36 24.71 -22.98 -5.19
N PHE A 37 24.41 -22.39 -4.06
CA PHE A 37 24.18 -20.93 -3.99
C PHE A 37 25.53 -20.22 -3.85
N SER A 38 25.76 -19.21 -4.67
CA SER A 38 26.86 -18.28 -4.44
C SER A 38 26.44 -17.31 -3.34
N VAL A 39 27.10 -17.37 -2.20
CA VAL A 39 26.86 -16.47 -1.06
C VAL A 39 28.02 -15.49 -0.97
N GLN A 40 27.73 -14.21 -1.03
CA GLN A 40 28.70 -13.15 -0.77
C GLN A 40 28.41 -12.57 0.61
N CYS A 41 29.37 -12.69 1.53
CA CYS A 41 29.30 -12.06 2.83
C CYS A 41 29.97 -10.68 2.76
N LEU A 42 29.28 -9.66 3.21
CA LEU A 42 29.80 -8.32 3.37
C LEU A 42 30.30 -8.15 4.80
N GLU A 43 31.55 -7.75 4.95
CA GLU A 43 32.15 -7.42 6.23
C GLU A 43 32.47 -5.93 6.30
N ASN A 44 32.28 -5.31 7.47
CA ASN A 44 32.58 -3.89 7.72
C ASN A 44 31.86 -2.89 6.78
N TYR A 45 30.58 -3.14 6.49
CA TYR A 45 29.76 -2.26 5.64
C TYR A 45 28.80 -1.40 6.47
N THR A 46 28.48 -0.24 5.93
CA THR A 46 27.38 0.60 6.42
C THR A 46 26.04 0.12 5.84
N MET A 47 24.94 0.45 6.50
CA MET A 47 23.59 0.13 5.99
C MET A 47 23.35 0.73 4.60
N GLN A 48 23.90 1.92 4.34
CA GLN A 48 23.80 2.60 3.04
C GLN A 48 24.53 1.85 1.91
N GLU A 49 25.68 1.25 2.20
CA GLU A 49 26.42 0.41 1.25
C GLU A 49 25.68 -0.90 0.99
N ALA A 50 25.05 -1.52 2.01
CA ALA A 50 24.21 -2.70 1.84
C ALA A 50 22.98 -2.40 0.96
N GLU A 51 22.29 -1.28 1.20
CA GLU A 51 21.18 -0.80 0.37
C GLU A 51 21.63 -0.61 -1.08
N SER A 52 22.79 0.04 -1.31
CA SER A 52 23.35 0.26 -2.64
C SER A 52 23.70 -1.02 -3.36
N LEU A 53 24.31 -1.98 -2.65
CA LEU A 53 24.65 -3.29 -3.20
C LEU A 53 23.39 -4.10 -3.56
N PHE A 54 22.36 -4.07 -2.69
CA PHE A 54 21.09 -4.71 -2.97
C PHE A 54 20.45 -4.20 -4.27
N PHE A 55 20.49 -2.88 -4.51
CA PHE A 55 20.03 -2.28 -5.78
C PHE A 55 20.87 -2.78 -6.97
N ASN A 56 22.17 -2.86 -6.82
CA ASN A 56 23.07 -3.28 -7.91
C ASN A 56 22.90 -4.75 -8.26
N ILE A 57 22.75 -5.65 -7.28
CA ILE A 57 22.55 -7.09 -7.50
C ILE A 57 21.20 -7.34 -8.17
N ASN A 58 20.16 -6.60 -7.82
CA ASN A 58 18.83 -6.73 -8.40
C ASN A 58 18.66 -6.01 -9.76
N SER A 59 19.71 -5.43 -10.33
CA SER A 59 19.66 -4.76 -11.63
C SER A 59 19.31 -5.68 -12.80
N GLY A 60 19.39 -7.01 -12.63
CA GLY A 60 19.00 -8.01 -13.64
C GLY A 60 17.47 -8.15 -13.81
N VAL A 61 16.68 -7.92 -12.76
CA VAL A 61 15.20 -7.81 -12.81
C VAL A 61 14.86 -6.48 -12.18
N ALA A 62 14.30 -5.58 -12.98
CA ALA A 62 13.99 -4.23 -12.49
C ALA A 62 13.02 -4.29 -11.32
N LEU A 63 13.48 -3.87 -10.13
CA LEU A 63 12.62 -3.72 -8.95
C LEU A 63 11.48 -2.74 -9.26
N SER A 64 10.28 -3.08 -8.83
CA SER A 64 9.15 -2.14 -8.85
C SER A 64 9.46 -0.92 -7.97
N ALA A 65 8.75 0.21 -8.20
CA ALA A 65 8.89 1.39 -7.34
C ALA A 65 8.61 1.07 -5.87
N VAL A 66 7.69 0.14 -5.61
CA VAL A 66 7.34 -0.31 -4.24
C VAL A 66 8.47 -1.09 -3.59
N GLN A 67 9.09 -2.03 -4.31
CA GLN A 67 10.26 -2.77 -3.81
C GLN A 67 11.45 -1.83 -3.53
N LYS A 68 11.63 -0.81 -4.38
CA LYS A 68 12.61 0.25 -4.13
C LYS A 68 12.27 1.08 -2.89
N SER A 69 10.97 1.32 -2.61
CA SER A 69 10.53 2.03 -1.40
C SER A 69 10.94 1.28 -0.14
N LYS A 70 10.83 -0.05 -0.11
CA LYS A 70 11.31 -0.89 1.01
C LYS A 70 12.78 -0.62 1.32
N ALA A 71 13.65 -0.68 0.32
CA ALA A 71 15.07 -0.48 0.53
C ALA A 71 15.43 0.97 0.94
N LYS A 72 14.58 1.95 0.57
CA LYS A 72 14.78 3.36 0.90
C LYS A 72 14.31 3.76 2.30
N MET A 73 13.31 3.08 2.86
CA MET A 73 12.75 3.38 4.18
C MET A 73 13.71 3.14 5.35
N GLY A 74 14.69 2.23 5.19
CA GLY A 74 15.52 1.76 6.30
C GLY A 74 14.81 0.77 7.22
N THR A 75 15.59 0.04 8.02
CA THR A 75 15.12 -1.14 8.78
C THR A 75 13.96 -0.84 9.73
N ASP A 76 14.02 0.27 10.45
CA ASP A 76 13.01 0.65 11.45
C ASP A 76 11.64 0.88 10.81
N LEU A 77 11.58 1.68 9.74
CA LEU A 77 10.32 1.93 9.03
C LEU A 77 9.80 0.69 8.31
N ILE A 78 10.68 -0.13 7.72
CA ILE A 78 10.27 -1.40 7.11
C ILE A 78 9.59 -2.30 8.14
N GLN A 79 10.17 -2.45 9.32
CA GLN A 79 9.57 -3.26 10.39
C GLN A 79 8.20 -2.72 10.80
N PHE A 80 8.10 -1.41 10.96
CA PHE A 80 6.84 -0.75 11.30
C PHE A 80 5.76 -0.98 10.22
N PHE A 81 6.06 -0.70 8.95
CA PHE A 81 5.10 -0.88 7.85
C PHE A 81 4.76 -2.36 7.62
N SER A 82 5.75 -3.25 7.70
CA SER A 82 5.51 -4.70 7.55
C SER A 82 4.59 -5.24 8.65
N GLY A 83 4.78 -4.80 9.89
CA GLY A 83 3.89 -5.18 11.00
C GLY A 83 2.44 -4.74 10.79
N LEU A 84 2.20 -3.59 10.15
CA LEU A 84 0.84 -3.15 9.80
C LEU A 84 0.22 -4.00 8.66
N LEU A 85 1.04 -4.47 7.73
CA LEU A 85 0.57 -5.33 6.62
C LEU A 85 0.18 -6.74 7.06
N GLU A 86 0.64 -7.20 8.23
CA GLU A 86 0.24 -8.48 8.82
C GLU A 86 -1.20 -8.46 9.36
N GLY A 87 -1.80 -7.28 9.52
CA GLY A 87 -3.17 -7.09 10.00
C GLY A 87 -4.22 -7.73 9.09
N MET A 88 -5.40 -8.01 9.65
CA MET A 88 -6.51 -8.65 8.93
C MET A 88 -7.01 -7.81 7.74
N PHE A 89 -6.93 -6.50 7.84
CA PHE A 89 -7.34 -5.61 6.76
C PHE A 89 -6.54 -5.88 5.49
N PHE A 90 -5.20 -5.92 5.58
CA PHE A 90 -4.34 -6.15 4.42
C PHE A 90 -4.29 -7.61 3.97
N THR A 91 -4.39 -8.57 4.90
CA THR A 91 -4.28 -10.00 4.58
C THR A 91 -5.59 -10.63 4.10
N GLN A 92 -6.75 -10.10 4.52
CA GLN A 92 -8.05 -10.73 4.27
C GLN A 92 -9.08 -9.79 3.62
N ALA A 93 -9.11 -8.51 4.00
CA ALA A 93 -10.20 -7.61 3.62
C ALA A 93 -10.00 -6.93 2.25
N ILE A 94 -8.78 -6.54 1.90
CA ILE A 94 -8.51 -5.84 0.64
C ILE A 94 -8.76 -6.74 -0.58
N HIS A 95 -9.18 -6.10 -1.68
CA HIS A 95 -9.45 -6.78 -2.94
C HIS A 95 -8.32 -6.52 -3.94
N ILE A 96 -7.29 -7.36 -3.90
CA ILE A 96 -6.16 -7.35 -4.83
C ILE A 96 -6.07 -8.68 -5.58
N THR A 97 -5.49 -8.64 -6.79
CA THR A 97 -5.16 -9.81 -7.59
C THR A 97 -3.81 -10.39 -7.16
N GLU A 98 -3.53 -11.66 -7.52
CA GLU A 98 -2.21 -12.25 -7.27
C GLU A 98 -1.06 -11.46 -7.91
N ALA A 99 -1.29 -10.90 -9.11
CA ALA A 99 -0.29 -10.07 -9.77
C ALA A 99 -0.02 -8.76 -8.99
N GLN A 100 -1.04 -8.20 -8.34
CA GLN A 100 -0.89 -7.03 -7.47
C GLN A 100 -0.16 -7.40 -6.16
N ALA A 101 -0.48 -8.55 -5.56
CA ALA A 101 0.21 -9.04 -4.39
C ALA A 101 1.71 -9.29 -4.66
N ARG A 102 2.05 -9.91 -5.81
CA ARG A 102 3.47 -10.11 -6.21
C ARG A 102 4.23 -8.79 -6.41
N ARG A 103 3.56 -7.70 -6.75
CA ARG A 103 4.14 -6.36 -6.87
C ARG A 103 4.13 -5.57 -5.57
N GLU A 104 3.64 -6.16 -4.49
CA GLU A 104 3.51 -5.51 -3.18
C GLU A 104 2.62 -4.25 -3.25
N ASP A 105 1.51 -4.34 -4.00
CA ASP A 105 0.55 -3.25 -4.11
C ASP A 105 -0.15 -2.93 -2.77
N ASP A 106 -0.17 -3.84 -1.80
CA ASP A 106 -0.56 -3.65 -0.41
C ASP A 106 0.34 -2.63 0.31
N LEU A 107 1.66 -2.77 0.18
CA LEU A 107 2.60 -1.78 0.70
C LEU A 107 2.42 -0.42 0.03
N LEU A 108 2.16 -0.39 -1.27
CA LEU A 108 1.87 0.87 -1.96
C LEU A 108 0.60 1.52 -1.40
N MET A 109 -0.47 0.77 -1.18
CA MET A 109 -1.71 1.28 -0.58
C MET A 109 -1.47 1.83 0.83
N LEU A 110 -0.65 1.16 1.63
CA LEU A 110 -0.29 1.62 2.98
C LEU A 110 0.55 2.91 2.94
N LEU A 111 1.54 3.02 2.03
CA LEU A 111 2.32 4.24 1.83
C LEU A 111 1.45 5.41 1.34
N GLN A 112 0.53 5.16 0.43
CA GLN A 112 -0.45 6.15 -0.01
C GLN A 112 -1.35 6.61 1.13
N SER A 113 -1.77 5.69 1.99
CA SER A 113 -2.57 6.00 3.18
C SER A 113 -1.79 6.88 4.18
N ALA A 114 -0.53 6.54 4.45
CA ALA A 114 0.35 7.33 5.31
C ALA A 114 0.55 8.74 4.77
N LEU A 115 0.84 8.88 3.47
CA LEU A 115 1.00 10.18 2.81
C LEU A 115 -0.26 11.05 2.94
N LEU A 116 -1.45 10.47 2.74
CA LEU A 116 -2.71 11.21 2.84
C LEU A 116 -3.07 11.57 4.29
N LEU A 117 -2.75 10.71 5.25
CA LEU A 117 -2.92 11.01 6.67
C LEU A 117 -1.95 12.11 7.12
N ASP A 118 -0.70 12.11 6.65
CA ASP A 118 0.26 13.19 6.89
C ASP A 118 -0.19 14.51 6.26
N ASN A 119 -0.77 14.48 5.05
CA ASN A 119 -1.39 15.67 4.44
C ASN A 119 -2.49 16.23 5.34
N ARG A 120 -3.38 15.37 5.82
CA ARG A 120 -4.49 15.79 6.68
C ARG A 120 -4.00 16.32 8.03
N HIS A 121 -2.99 15.71 8.63
CA HIS A 121 -2.48 16.04 9.96
C HIS A 121 -1.58 17.29 9.96
N ASP A 122 -0.58 17.33 9.08
CA ASP A 122 0.47 18.34 9.06
C ASP A 122 0.37 19.32 7.87
N GLY A 123 -0.58 19.13 6.98
CA GLY A 123 -0.64 19.90 5.74
C GLY A 123 0.43 19.52 4.71
N LEU A 124 1.00 18.30 4.79
CA LEU A 124 2.00 17.83 3.83
C LEU A 124 1.50 17.98 2.40
N GLU A 125 2.17 18.79 1.61
CA GLU A 125 1.82 18.99 0.20
C GLU A 125 2.18 17.78 -0.65
N TYR A 126 1.30 17.41 -1.57
CA TYR A 126 1.58 16.37 -2.55
C TYR A 126 0.95 16.69 -3.90
N LYS A 127 1.61 16.27 -4.97
CA LYS A 127 1.11 16.42 -6.36
C LYS A 127 0.39 15.17 -6.85
N THR A 128 0.79 14.02 -6.34
CA THR A 128 0.31 12.72 -6.78
C THR A 128 0.58 11.68 -5.69
N ILE A 129 -0.20 10.59 -5.71
CA ILE A 129 0.07 9.39 -4.90
C ILE A 129 0.57 8.24 -5.78
N SER A 130 1.25 8.55 -6.90
CA SER A 130 1.83 7.53 -7.76
C SER A 130 2.92 6.71 -7.05
N ALA A 131 3.20 5.50 -7.53
CA ALA A 131 4.23 4.65 -6.93
C ALA A 131 5.61 5.33 -6.88
N ALA A 132 5.97 6.10 -7.92
CA ALA A 132 7.23 6.86 -7.94
C ALA A 132 7.25 7.98 -6.88
N TYR A 133 6.13 8.66 -6.67
CA TYR A 133 6.04 9.69 -5.64
C TYR A 133 6.08 9.08 -4.24
N CYS A 134 5.40 7.95 -4.03
CA CYS A 134 5.47 7.21 -2.77
C CYS A 134 6.88 6.69 -2.47
N LEU A 135 7.68 6.36 -3.49
CA LEU A 135 9.10 6.05 -3.32
C LEU A 135 9.87 7.26 -2.74
N ALA A 136 9.69 8.44 -3.31
CA ALA A 136 10.31 9.67 -2.80
C ALA A 136 9.83 10.02 -1.38
N TYR A 137 8.53 9.87 -1.12
CA TYR A 137 7.95 10.04 0.22
C TYR A 137 8.56 9.06 1.23
N ALA A 138 8.66 7.77 0.89
CA ALA A 138 9.26 6.76 1.75
C ALA A 138 10.72 7.08 2.11
N GLU A 139 11.48 7.64 1.17
CA GLU A 139 12.85 8.09 1.39
C GLU A 139 12.88 9.34 2.30
N SER A 140 11.97 10.29 2.10
CA SER A 140 11.92 11.54 2.87
C SER A 140 11.56 11.36 4.34
N ILE A 141 10.79 10.31 4.68
CA ILE A 141 10.39 10.02 6.06
C ILE A 141 11.39 9.12 6.80
N LYS A 142 12.43 8.64 6.14
CA LYS A 142 13.49 7.82 6.75
C LYS A 142 14.14 8.57 7.92
N GLY A 143 14.04 8.00 9.12
CA GLY A 143 14.61 8.58 10.34
C GLY A 143 13.89 9.81 10.89
N SER A 144 12.81 10.27 10.24
CA SER A 144 12.04 11.45 10.65
C SER A 144 10.54 11.16 10.87
N TYR A 145 10.08 9.95 10.62
CA TYR A 145 8.67 9.58 10.83
C TYR A 145 8.38 9.45 12.32
N THR A 146 7.70 10.46 12.87
CA THR A 146 7.49 10.62 14.32
C THR A 146 6.57 9.54 14.89
N GLU A 147 6.66 9.29 16.21
CA GLU A 147 5.78 8.33 16.86
C GLU A 147 4.31 8.78 16.80
N GLU A 148 4.03 10.08 16.80
CA GLU A 148 2.69 10.61 16.60
C GLU A 148 2.10 10.17 15.26
N LYS A 149 2.83 10.32 14.15
CA LYS A 149 2.42 9.87 12.82
C LYS A 149 2.26 8.35 12.74
N ARG A 150 3.16 7.61 13.39
CA ARG A 150 3.06 6.16 13.50
C ARG A 150 1.77 5.76 14.23
N GLU A 151 1.42 6.45 15.31
CA GLU A 151 0.20 6.14 16.05
C GLU A 151 -1.05 6.47 15.25
N ILE A 152 -1.10 7.61 14.56
CA ILE A 152 -2.21 7.97 13.66
C ILE A 152 -2.44 6.86 12.61
N LEU A 153 -1.37 6.40 11.95
CA LEU A 153 -1.46 5.33 10.96
C LEU A 153 -1.86 3.99 11.59
N ARG A 154 -1.26 3.66 12.73
CA ARG A 154 -1.56 2.42 13.47
C ARG A 154 -3.01 2.35 13.92
N GLU A 155 -3.54 3.44 14.49
CA GLU A 155 -4.94 3.55 14.89
C GLU A 155 -5.88 3.42 13.69
N ALA A 156 -5.58 4.08 12.57
CA ALA A 156 -6.38 3.95 11.35
C ALA A 156 -6.42 2.50 10.84
N VAL A 157 -5.27 1.80 10.82
CA VAL A 157 -5.20 0.39 10.39
C VAL A 157 -5.94 -0.52 11.38
N ARG A 158 -5.76 -0.35 12.70
CA ARG A 158 -6.50 -1.12 13.71
C ARG A 158 -8.01 -0.95 13.60
N PHE A 159 -8.45 0.26 13.32
CA PHE A 159 -9.86 0.53 13.08
C PHE A 159 -10.37 -0.19 11.84
N LEU A 160 -9.59 -0.21 10.76
CA LEU A 160 -9.91 -0.93 9.54
C LEU A 160 -9.90 -2.46 9.74
N ASP A 161 -8.98 -3.00 10.54
CA ASP A 161 -8.97 -4.41 10.94
C ASP A 161 -10.30 -4.79 11.62
N ALA A 162 -10.75 -3.96 12.56
CA ALA A 162 -12.00 -4.19 13.26
C ALA A 162 -13.23 -3.99 12.36
N ALA A 163 -13.17 -3.05 11.41
CA ALA A 163 -14.27 -2.76 10.50
C ALA A 163 -14.46 -3.85 9.44
N PHE A 164 -13.39 -4.44 8.92
CA PHE A 164 -13.45 -5.34 7.76
C PHE A 164 -12.85 -6.72 8.06
N PRO A 165 -13.60 -7.62 8.71
CA PRO A 165 -13.12 -8.96 9.05
C PRO A 165 -13.06 -9.92 7.85
N ALA A 166 -13.58 -9.52 6.68
CA ALA A 166 -13.65 -10.33 5.48
C ALA A 166 -13.49 -9.49 4.21
N LYS A 167 -13.20 -10.16 3.09
CA LYS A 167 -12.96 -9.55 1.79
C LYS A 167 -14.09 -8.62 1.36
N ASN A 168 -13.75 -7.38 1.02
CA ASN A 168 -14.68 -6.38 0.53
C ASN A 168 -14.28 -5.91 -0.88
N LYS A 169 -15.20 -6.03 -1.84
CA LYS A 169 -14.95 -5.70 -3.26
C LYS A 169 -14.66 -4.21 -3.48
N PHE A 170 -15.09 -3.34 -2.60
CA PHE A 170 -14.83 -1.90 -2.68
C PHE A 170 -13.39 -1.56 -2.30
N LEU A 171 -12.74 -2.35 -1.43
CA LEU A 171 -11.38 -2.13 -0.92
C LEU A 171 -10.30 -2.50 -1.97
N ARG A 172 -10.37 -1.84 -3.12
CA ARG A 172 -9.38 -1.95 -4.21
C ARG A 172 -8.27 -0.93 -4.02
N LYS A 173 -7.19 -1.10 -4.76
CA LYS A 173 -5.99 -0.25 -4.75
C LYS A 173 -6.29 1.26 -4.72
N ASN A 174 -7.24 1.72 -5.51
CA ASN A 174 -7.57 3.15 -5.59
C ASN A 174 -8.39 3.66 -4.40
N ASN A 175 -9.15 2.78 -3.73
CA ASN A 175 -10.08 3.16 -2.68
C ASN A 175 -9.47 3.04 -1.29
N VAL A 176 -8.56 2.08 -1.07
CA VAL A 176 -7.94 1.84 0.25
C VAL A 176 -7.34 3.12 0.86
N PRO A 177 -6.55 3.94 0.16
CA PRO A 177 -5.99 5.16 0.76
C PRO A 177 -7.05 6.18 1.19
N VAL A 178 -8.14 6.31 0.40
CA VAL A 178 -9.28 7.19 0.71
C VAL A 178 -10.04 6.65 1.93
N VAL A 179 -10.29 5.34 1.97
CA VAL A 179 -10.98 4.68 3.09
C VAL A 179 -10.15 4.79 4.38
N ALA A 180 -8.82 4.74 4.32
CA ALA A 180 -7.95 4.92 5.48
C ALA A 180 -8.07 6.32 6.10
N VAL A 181 -8.12 7.37 5.27
CA VAL A 181 -8.37 8.74 5.76
C VAL A 181 -9.76 8.84 6.36
N MET A 182 -10.79 8.27 5.73
CA MET A 182 -12.15 8.29 6.25
C MET A 182 -12.32 7.47 7.52
N ALA A 183 -11.53 6.41 7.71
CA ALA A 183 -11.47 5.67 8.98
C ALA A 183 -10.99 6.58 10.13
N ARG A 184 -9.97 7.43 9.87
CA ARG A 184 -9.52 8.42 10.85
C ARG A 184 -10.61 9.45 11.16
N VAL A 185 -11.31 9.95 10.15
CA VAL A 185 -12.47 10.85 10.36
C VAL A 185 -13.54 10.17 11.20
N ALA A 186 -13.86 8.91 10.92
CA ALA A 186 -14.86 8.14 11.67
C ALA A 186 -14.47 7.97 13.15
N GLN A 187 -13.21 7.68 13.44
CA GLN A 187 -12.70 7.58 14.82
C GLN A 187 -12.87 8.89 15.57
N GLU A 188 -12.50 10.02 14.96
CA GLU A 188 -12.64 11.36 15.57
C GLU A 188 -14.09 11.74 15.85
N GLN A 189 -15.03 11.20 15.07
CA GLN A 189 -16.46 11.39 15.27
C GLN A 189 -17.10 10.32 16.17
N GLY A 190 -16.33 9.43 16.78
CA GLY A 190 -16.83 8.37 17.65
C GLY A 190 -17.67 7.32 16.93
N VAL A 191 -17.53 7.19 15.61
CA VAL A 191 -18.21 6.17 14.82
C VAL A 191 -17.54 4.80 15.07
N THR A 192 -18.33 3.79 15.38
CA THR A 192 -17.80 2.44 15.61
C THR A 192 -17.37 1.76 14.29
N PRO A 193 -16.43 0.80 14.32
CA PRO A 193 -15.99 0.07 13.13
C PRO A 193 -17.14 -0.59 12.35
N ASP A 194 -18.12 -1.18 13.03
CA ASP A 194 -19.27 -1.80 12.38
C ASP A 194 -20.15 -0.79 11.64
N ARG A 195 -20.40 0.38 12.25
CA ARG A 195 -21.15 1.45 11.61
C ARG A 195 -20.39 2.03 10.41
N PHE A 196 -19.08 2.17 10.52
CA PHE A 196 -18.23 2.59 9.41
C PHE A 196 -18.26 1.58 8.25
N ARG A 197 -18.18 0.28 8.54
CA ARG A 197 -18.37 -0.77 7.52
C ARG A 197 -19.72 -0.65 6.83
N GLY A 198 -20.80 -0.40 7.61
CA GLY A 198 -22.14 -0.17 7.08
C GLY A 198 -22.15 1.00 6.09
N PHE A 199 -21.55 2.12 6.45
CA PHE A 199 -21.40 3.28 5.57
C PHE A 199 -20.62 2.94 4.28
N ILE A 200 -19.48 2.28 4.38
CA ILE A 200 -18.68 1.91 3.19
C ILE A 200 -19.45 0.98 2.25
N ASN A 201 -20.22 0.04 2.79
CA ASN A 201 -21.05 -0.84 1.99
C ASN A 201 -22.22 -0.10 1.33
N ASP A 202 -22.82 0.83 2.03
CA ASP A 202 -23.89 1.70 1.49
C ASP A 202 -23.33 2.58 0.36
N PHE A 203 -22.23 3.28 0.62
CA PHE A 203 -21.53 4.08 -0.39
C PHE A 203 -21.17 3.24 -1.64
N ALA A 204 -20.64 2.03 -1.44
CA ALA A 204 -20.26 1.14 -2.54
C ALA A 204 -21.45 0.62 -3.36
N SER A 205 -22.67 0.67 -2.82
CA SER A 205 -23.90 0.21 -3.48
C SER A 205 -24.59 1.29 -4.30
N GLN A 206 -24.17 2.54 -4.16
CA GLN A 206 -24.75 3.70 -4.82
C GLN A 206 -23.87 4.20 -5.96
N GLU A 207 -24.48 4.95 -6.88
CA GLU A 207 -23.74 5.64 -7.95
C GLU A 207 -23.21 6.98 -7.45
N HIS A 208 -21.92 7.22 -7.68
CA HIS A 208 -21.24 8.46 -7.32
C HIS A 208 -20.48 9.02 -8.53
N PRO A 209 -21.15 9.66 -9.51
CA PRO A 209 -20.53 10.01 -10.80
C PRO A 209 -19.22 10.78 -10.68
N ALA A 210 -19.14 11.78 -9.78
CA ALA A 210 -17.91 12.56 -9.57
C ALA A 210 -16.78 11.73 -8.91
N TYR A 211 -17.12 10.76 -8.03
CA TYR A 211 -16.16 9.84 -7.43
C TYR A 211 -15.65 8.84 -8.47
N ASP A 212 -16.55 8.33 -9.31
CA ASP A 212 -16.24 7.34 -10.34
C ASP A 212 -15.38 7.96 -11.44
N GLU A 213 -15.68 9.18 -11.88
CA GLU A 213 -14.84 9.94 -12.81
C GLU A 213 -13.42 10.15 -12.23
N ALA A 214 -13.32 10.59 -10.96
CA ALA A 214 -12.04 10.79 -10.29
C ALA A 214 -11.28 9.47 -9.99
N SER A 215 -11.95 8.32 -10.10
CA SER A 215 -11.36 6.98 -9.98
C SER A 215 -10.83 6.41 -11.29
N GLY A 216 -11.09 7.08 -12.41
CA GLY A 216 -10.67 6.71 -13.76
C GLY A 216 -9.22 7.08 -14.08
N SER A 217 -9.00 7.59 -15.29
CA SER A 217 -7.67 8.03 -15.73
C SER A 217 -7.15 9.19 -14.86
N GLY A 218 -5.86 9.12 -14.46
CA GLY A 218 -5.27 10.14 -13.58
C GLY A 218 -5.69 10.07 -12.12
N ASN A 219 -6.27 8.96 -11.66
CA ASN A 219 -6.77 8.74 -10.30
C ASN A 219 -5.73 8.94 -9.17
N VAL A 220 -4.45 8.91 -9.50
CA VAL A 220 -3.34 9.16 -8.55
C VAL A 220 -2.97 10.63 -8.41
N LYS A 221 -3.47 11.52 -9.27
CA LYS A 221 -3.23 12.97 -9.19
C LYS A 221 -3.92 13.56 -7.95
N ALA A 222 -3.30 14.53 -7.30
CA ALA A 222 -3.81 15.15 -6.08
C ALA A 222 -5.27 15.62 -6.23
N ARG A 223 -5.60 16.29 -7.35
CA ARG A 223 -6.98 16.74 -7.64
C ARG A 223 -8.00 15.60 -7.64
N SER A 224 -7.67 14.48 -8.29
CA SER A 224 -8.56 13.30 -8.34
C SER A 224 -8.70 12.64 -6.97
N VAL A 225 -7.61 12.56 -6.20
CA VAL A 225 -7.62 12.03 -4.83
C VAL A 225 -8.48 12.90 -3.91
N GLN A 226 -8.30 14.22 -3.95
CA GLN A 226 -9.10 15.16 -3.14
C GLN A 226 -10.58 15.15 -3.54
N MET A 227 -10.90 15.02 -4.82
CA MET A 227 -12.29 14.86 -5.26
C MET A 227 -12.92 13.60 -4.64
N ARG A 228 -12.22 12.46 -4.67
CA ARG A 228 -12.71 11.22 -4.06
C ARG A 228 -12.85 11.34 -2.54
N LEU A 229 -11.88 11.94 -1.86
CA LEU A 229 -11.97 12.23 -0.43
C LEU A 229 -13.18 13.12 -0.11
N ARG A 230 -13.37 14.20 -0.89
CA ARG A 230 -14.48 15.12 -0.71
C ARG A 230 -15.84 14.44 -0.90
N MET A 231 -16.00 13.64 -1.97
CA MET A 231 -17.26 12.97 -2.24
C MET A 231 -17.60 11.94 -1.16
N MET A 232 -16.64 11.11 -0.75
CA MET A 232 -16.84 10.15 0.32
C MET A 232 -17.11 10.83 1.67
N PHE A 233 -16.42 11.93 1.95
CA PHE A 233 -16.64 12.72 3.16
C PHE A 233 -18.06 13.34 3.22
N LEU A 234 -18.54 13.92 2.13
CA LEU A 234 -19.91 14.47 2.08
C LEU A 234 -20.96 13.38 2.24
N ALA A 235 -20.75 12.22 1.60
CA ALA A 235 -21.61 11.06 1.79
C ALA A 235 -21.57 10.54 3.23
N PHE A 236 -20.40 10.51 3.87
CA PHE A 236 -20.21 10.15 5.27
C PHE A 236 -21.00 11.08 6.20
N CYS A 237 -20.86 12.39 6.01
CA CYS A 237 -21.61 13.37 6.80
C CYS A 237 -23.11 13.19 6.62
N GLY A 238 -23.60 13.02 5.39
CA GLY A 238 -25.02 12.74 5.11
C GLY A 238 -25.51 11.45 5.77
N TYR A 239 -24.74 10.36 5.68
CA TYR A 239 -25.10 9.06 6.27
C TYR A 239 -25.23 9.09 7.80
N PHE A 240 -24.36 9.85 8.47
CA PHE A 240 -24.36 9.96 9.93
C PHE A 240 -25.11 11.18 10.47
N GLY A 241 -25.68 12.02 9.61
CA GLY A 241 -26.39 13.25 10.02
C GLY A 241 -25.46 14.30 10.62
N LEU A 242 -24.22 14.39 10.14
CA LEU A 242 -23.20 15.31 10.62
C LEU A 242 -23.12 16.57 9.74
N GLU A 243 -22.85 17.73 10.36
CA GLU A 243 -22.56 18.93 9.60
C GLU A 243 -21.09 18.91 9.12
N ALA A 244 -20.88 18.94 7.81
CA ALA A 244 -19.55 18.84 7.22
C ALA A 244 -18.57 19.92 7.72
N GLY A 245 -19.08 21.14 7.99
CA GLY A 245 -18.26 22.23 8.54
C GLY A 245 -17.78 21.99 9.97
N ALA A 246 -18.52 21.19 10.76
CA ALA A 246 -18.16 20.86 12.14
C ALA A 246 -17.21 19.66 12.24
N VAL A 247 -17.26 18.73 11.29
CA VAL A 247 -16.42 17.50 11.29
C VAL A 247 -14.97 17.81 10.92
N GLY A 248 -14.71 18.90 10.22
CA GLY A 248 -13.38 19.20 9.67
C GLY A 248 -13.11 18.47 8.36
N LYS A 249 -12.18 19.00 7.56
CA LYS A 249 -11.91 18.48 6.22
C LYS A 249 -11.14 17.18 6.25
N PRO A 250 -11.35 16.27 5.30
CA PRO A 250 -10.59 15.02 5.20
C PRO A 250 -9.18 15.20 4.59
N PHE A 251 -8.81 16.43 4.23
CA PHE A 251 -7.51 16.83 3.70
C PHE A 251 -7.19 18.27 4.10
N ALA A 252 -5.91 18.63 4.08
CA ALA A 252 -5.49 20.02 4.31
C ALA A 252 -5.92 20.94 3.15
N ASP A 253 -6.16 22.21 3.46
CA ASP A 253 -6.40 23.25 2.45
C ASP A 253 -5.11 23.63 1.72
N THR A 254 -4.45 22.67 1.14
CA THR A 254 -3.27 22.92 0.31
C THR A 254 -3.70 23.43 -1.05
N VAL A 255 -3.05 24.52 -1.48
CA VAL A 255 -3.19 24.98 -2.86
C VAL A 255 -2.67 23.89 -3.76
N LEU A 256 -3.57 23.31 -4.57
CA LEU A 256 -3.15 22.38 -5.62
C LEU A 256 -2.21 23.16 -6.55
N LEU A 257 -0.93 22.81 -6.54
CA LEU A 257 0.00 23.31 -7.55
C LEU A 257 -0.50 22.78 -8.90
N ASP A 258 -1.08 23.67 -9.71
CA ASP A 258 -1.49 23.34 -11.07
C ASP A 258 -0.26 22.85 -11.83
N GLU A 259 -0.39 21.71 -12.51
CA GLU A 259 0.65 21.13 -13.38
C GLU A 259 1.03 22.06 -14.56
N GLY A 260 0.45 23.27 -14.65
CA GLY A 260 0.65 24.24 -15.71
C GLY A 260 1.64 25.36 -15.39
N THR A 261 2.09 25.53 -14.14
CA THR A 261 3.09 26.54 -13.83
C THR A 261 4.48 25.92 -13.97
N GLN A 262 4.99 25.90 -15.21
CA GLN A 262 6.44 25.82 -15.42
C GLN A 262 7.04 26.99 -14.66
N ALA A 263 7.87 26.69 -13.66
CA ALA A 263 8.74 27.68 -13.06
C ALA A 263 9.55 28.31 -14.22
N ALA A 264 9.34 29.58 -14.48
CA ALA A 264 10.28 30.35 -15.25
C ALA A 264 11.58 30.32 -14.42
N GLU A 265 12.57 29.59 -14.91
CA GLU A 265 13.92 29.67 -14.40
C GLU A 265 14.45 31.09 -14.63
N PRO A 266 15.19 31.64 -13.67
CA PRO A 266 15.82 32.96 -13.80
C PRO A 266 17.00 32.95 -14.77
#